data_b55cfda87a1d228345f83a9379039a73
#
_entry.id   b55cfda87a1d228345f83a9379039a73
#
_cell.length_a   1.000
_cell.length_b   1.000
_cell.length_c   1.000
_cell.angle_alpha   90.00
_cell.angle_beta   90.00
_cell.angle_gamma   90.00
#
_symmetry.space_group_name_H-M   'P 1'
#
loop_
_entity.id
_entity.type
_entity.pdbx_description
1 polymer ?
#
loop_
_entity_poly.entity_id
_entity_poly.type
_entity_poly.pdbx_seq_one_letter_code
_entity_poly.pdbx_strand_id
1 'polypeptide(L)'
;MSPQLKAVGLTKSYHRKRVVDNVSVEVGKGEVVGLLGPNGAGKTTTFSMIIGLVPQDEGRIYLGEEDISEMPMYLRAQKGLSLLPQEPSVFRKLSVEDNLLSILEVMPESVARGDGDIGKVLREFGLERLAKAKACTLSGGERRRLEIARAMITRPEHILLDEPFTGIDPLAIQDLQKIILSLRDKGMGLLITDHSVRETLKITDRAYIIDKGQILKQGTPRELVLSEEVRKSYLGEDFSL
;
A
#
# COMPACT_ATOMS: atom_id res chain seq x y z
N MET A 1 4.37 17.21 15.31
CA MET A 1 3.47 16.04 15.17
C MET A 1 3.91 15.26 13.95
N SER A 2 3.90 13.94 14.01
CA SER A 2 4.30 13.11 12.87
C SER A 2 3.27 13.25 11.73
N PRO A 3 3.70 13.36 10.46
CA PRO A 3 2.78 13.50 9.35
C PRO A 3 1.79 12.31 9.32
N GLN A 4 0.53 12.62 9.18
CA GLN A 4 -0.57 11.68 8.98
C GLN A 4 -1.03 11.81 7.54
N LEU A 5 -1.24 10.70 6.86
CA LEU A 5 -1.86 10.72 5.53
C LEU A 5 -3.38 10.81 5.69
N LYS A 6 -4.00 11.83 5.12
CA LYS A 6 -5.46 12.03 5.14
C LYS A 6 -6.00 12.26 3.74
N ALA A 7 -7.01 11.52 3.38
CA ALA A 7 -7.88 11.80 2.25
C ALA A 7 -9.25 12.17 2.79
N VAL A 8 -9.80 13.30 2.37
CA VAL A 8 -11.05 13.85 2.91
C VAL A 8 -12.02 14.14 1.79
N GLY A 9 -13.18 13.48 1.81
CA GLY A 9 -14.28 13.72 0.87
C GLY A 9 -13.94 13.44 -0.59
N LEU A 10 -13.06 12.47 -0.86
CA LEU A 10 -12.66 12.15 -2.24
C LEU A 10 -13.83 11.71 -3.08
N THR A 11 -13.98 12.34 -4.24
CA THR A 11 -15.01 12.01 -5.24
C THR A 11 -14.36 11.86 -6.60
N LYS A 12 -14.78 10.84 -7.35
CA LYS A 12 -14.36 10.59 -8.73
C LYS A 12 -15.45 10.00 -9.57
N SER A 13 -15.63 10.58 -10.77
CA SER A 13 -16.60 10.12 -11.78
C SER A 13 -15.90 9.79 -13.09
N TYR A 14 -16.34 8.73 -13.75
CA TYR A 14 -15.98 8.38 -15.13
C TYR A 14 -17.24 8.23 -15.98
N HIS A 15 -17.30 8.91 -17.11
CA HIS A 15 -18.45 8.86 -18.02
C HIS A 15 -19.80 9.02 -17.29
N ARG A 16 -19.93 10.04 -16.42
CA ARG A 16 -21.11 10.33 -15.60
C ARG A 16 -21.44 9.29 -14.52
N LYS A 17 -20.64 8.25 -14.36
CA LYS A 17 -20.79 7.27 -13.27
C LYS A 17 -19.84 7.65 -12.15
N ARG A 18 -20.38 7.94 -10.97
CA ARG A 18 -19.60 8.17 -9.76
C ARG A 18 -19.05 6.82 -9.27
N VAL A 19 -17.71 6.71 -9.23
CA VAL A 19 -16.98 5.50 -8.84
C VAL A 19 -16.47 5.60 -7.41
N VAL A 20 -16.12 6.81 -6.97
CA VAL A 20 -15.82 7.15 -5.58
C VAL A 20 -16.67 8.35 -5.21
N ASP A 21 -17.33 8.31 -4.07
CA ASP A 21 -18.32 9.27 -3.63
C ASP A 21 -18.11 9.62 -2.16
N ASN A 22 -17.52 10.79 -1.91
CA ASN A 22 -17.26 11.34 -0.58
C ASN A 22 -16.48 10.38 0.35
N VAL A 23 -15.44 9.72 -0.18
CA VAL A 23 -14.60 8.78 0.58
C VAL A 23 -13.58 9.54 1.40
N SER A 24 -13.53 9.25 2.70
CA SER A 24 -12.51 9.75 3.62
C SER A 24 -11.74 8.60 4.26
N VAL A 25 -10.40 8.67 4.21
CA VAL A 25 -9.48 7.64 4.75
C VAL A 25 -8.31 8.34 5.40
N GLU A 26 -7.90 7.86 6.56
CA GLU A 26 -6.73 8.37 7.29
C GLU A 26 -5.79 7.22 7.61
N VAL A 27 -4.48 7.51 7.65
CA VAL A 27 -3.43 6.56 8.03
C VAL A 27 -2.43 7.27 8.92
N GLY A 28 -2.30 6.81 10.15
CA GLY A 28 -1.31 7.29 11.11
C GLY A 28 0.09 6.71 10.85
N LYS A 29 1.11 7.31 11.49
CA LYS A 29 2.44 6.67 11.57
C LYS A 29 2.38 5.43 12.46
N GLY A 30 3.09 4.37 12.05
CA GLY A 30 3.10 3.11 12.77
C GLY A 30 1.72 2.45 12.83
N GLU A 31 0.92 2.63 11.78
CA GLU A 31 -0.42 2.08 11.68
C GLU A 31 -0.59 1.33 10.36
N VAL A 32 -1.24 0.18 10.41
CA VAL A 32 -1.70 -0.57 9.23
C VAL A 32 -3.20 -0.41 9.10
N VAL A 33 -3.62 0.24 8.03
CA VAL A 33 -5.03 0.50 7.72
C VAL A 33 -5.46 -0.30 6.50
N GLY A 34 -6.58 -1.03 6.60
CA GLY A 34 -7.19 -1.72 5.47
C GLY A 34 -8.21 -0.84 4.73
N LEU A 35 -8.23 -0.90 3.39
CA LEU A 35 -9.34 -0.41 2.58
C LEU A 35 -9.92 -1.60 1.81
N LEU A 36 -10.97 -2.20 2.32
CA LEU A 36 -11.52 -3.48 1.88
C LEU A 36 -12.91 -3.28 1.26
N GLY A 37 -13.29 -4.18 0.37
CA GLY A 37 -14.59 -4.12 -0.29
C GLY A 37 -14.62 -4.98 -1.56
N PRO A 38 -15.80 -5.18 -2.15
CA PRO A 38 -15.95 -5.99 -3.35
C PRO A 38 -15.24 -5.38 -4.57
N ASN A 39 -15.17 -6.18 -5.65
CA ASN A 39 -14.63 -5.72 -6.93
C ASN A 39 -15.48 -4.56 -7.46
N GLY A 40 -14.81 -3.51 -7.97
CA GLY A 40 -15.48 -2.33 -8.48
C GLY A 40 -16.03 -1.37 -7.41
N ALA A 41 -15.74 -1.60 -6.12
CA ALA A 41 -16.19 -0.73 -5.03
C ALA A 41 -15.49 0.64 -4.99
N GLY A 42 -14.41 0.85 -5.75
CA GLY A 42 -13.68 2.12 -5.79
C GLY A 42 -12.30 2.11 -5.12
N LYS A 43 -11.82 0.97 -4.61
CA LYS A 43 -10.53 0.83 -3.89
C LYS A 43 -9.34 1.36 -4.68
N THR A 44 -9.07 0.78 -5.87
CA THR A 44 -7.94 1.17 -6.73
C THR A 44 -8.04 2.61 -7.21
N THR A 45 -9.26 3.11 -7.45
CA THR A 45 -9.48 4.52 -7.79
C THR A 45 -9.12 5.44 -6.62
N THR A 46 -9.51 5.08 -5.40
CA THR A 46 -9.13 5.81 -4.18
C THR A 46 -7.61 5.82 -3.99
N PHE A 47 -6.94 4.69 -4.15
CA PHE A 47 -5.47 4.60 -4.13
C PHE A 47 -4.83 5.49 -5.20
N SER A 48 -5.34 5.42 -6.43
CA SER A 48 -4.83 6.23 -7.55
C SER A 48 -4.96 7.73 -7.32
N MET A 49 -6.02 8.18 -6.65
CA MET A 49 -6.18 9.57 -6.25
C MET A 49 -5.18 9.94 -5.15
N ILE A 50 -5.05 9.11 -4.10
CA ILE A 50 -4.14 9.38 -2.98
C ILE A 50 -2.69 9.47 -3.44
N ILE A 51 -2.25 8.59 -4.35
CA ILE A 51 -0.87 8.62 -4.86
C ILE A 51 -0.64 9.70 -5.94
N GLY A 52 -1.70 10.26 -6.52
CA GLY A 52 -1.62 11.30 -7.55
C GLY A 52 -1.48 10.78 -8.99
N LEU A 53 -1.91 9.53 -9.25
CA LEU A 53 -2.03 8.97 -10.61
C LEU A 53 -3.29 9.45 -11.31
N VAL A 54 -4.35 9.71 -10.55
CA VAL A 54 -5.64 10.21 -11.05
C VAL A 54 -6.03 11.43 -10.22
N PRO A 55 -6.37 12.57 -10.82
CA PRO A 55 -6.88 13.71 -10.06
C PRO A 55 -8.28 13.39 -9.53
N GLN A 56 -8.54 13.78 -8.29
CA GLN A 56 -9.89 13.78 -7.71
C GLN A 56 -10.75 14.87 -8.36
N ASP A 57 -12.07 14.65 -8.43
CA ASP A 57 -13.00 15.66 -8.89
C ASP A 57 -13.39 16.60 -7.73
N GLU A 58 -13.50 16.04 -6.51
CA GLU A 58 -13.75 16.76 -5.26
C GLU A 58 -12.95 16.14 -4.11
N GLY A 59 -12.81 16.88 -3.02
CA GLY A 59 -12.09 16.45 -1.82
C GLY A 59 -10.64 16.89 -1.80
N ARG A 60 -9.94 16.54 -0.73
CA ARG A 60 -8.57 16.94 -0.48
C ARG A 60 -7.71 15.81 0.09
N ILE A 61 -6.40 15.91 -0.16
CA ILE A 61 -5.40 14.94 0.33
C ILE A 61 -4.32 15.72 1.06
N TYR A 62 -4.02 15.30 2.28
CA TYR A 62 -3.03 15.92 3.15
C TYR A 62 -1.96 14.93 3.56
N LEU A 63 -0.72 15.39 3.64
CA LEU A 63 0.37 14.70 4.29
C LEU A 63 0.87 15.59 5.44
N GLY A 64 0.52 15.20 6.67
CA GLY A 64 0.60 16.10 7.81
C GLY A 64 -0.37 17.27 7.68
N GLU A 65 0.16 18.49 7.73
CA GLU A 65 -0.62 19.73 7.55
C GLU A 65 -0.61 20.21 6.09
N GLU A 66 0.20 19.60 5.24
CA GLU A 66 0.38 20.03 3.86
C GLU A 66 -0.70 19.45 2.94
N ASP A 67 -1.38 20.32 2.20
CA ASP A 67 -2.30 19.92 1.13
C ASP A 67 -1.49 19.49 -0.11
N ILE A 68 -1.57 18.21 -0.45
CA ILE A 68 -0.89 17.62 -1.59
C ILE A 68 -1.84 17.28 -2.75
N SER A 69 -3.09 17.77 -2.69
CA SER A 69 -4.17 17.41 -3.62
C SER A 69 -3.79 17.63 -5.09
N GLU A 70 -3.15 18.76 -5.39
CA GLU A 70 -2.74 19.13 -6.75
C GLU A 70 -1.31 18.68 -7.12
N MET A 71 -0.60 18.04 -6.17
CA MET A 71 0.76 17.58 -6.43
C MET A 71 0.77 16.34 -7.31
N PRO A 72 1.58 16.30 -8.37
CA PRO A 72 1.78 15.10 -9.16
C PRO A 72 2.51 14.02 -8.34
N MET A 73 2.34 12.75 -8.76
CA MET A 73 2.85 11.57 -8.05
C MET A 73 4.32 11.68 -7.65
N TYR A 74 5.20 12.20 -8.53
CA TYR A 74 6.64 12.28 -8.24
C TYR A 74 6.97 13.24 -7.09
N LEU A 75 6.21 14.33 -6.94
CA LEU A 75 6.38 15.25 -5.79
C LEU A 75 5.86 14.61 -4.50
N ARG A 76 4.73 13.87 -4.56
CA ARG A 76 4.24 13.11 -3.39
C ARG A 76 5.25 12.05 -2.97
N ALA A 77 5.92 11.40 -3.93
CA ALA A 77 6.98 10.43 -3.64
C ALA A 77 8.18 11.08 -2.92
N GLN A 78 8.60 12.28 -3.35
CA GLN A 78 9.67 13.04 -2.69
C GLN A 78 9.30 13.46 -1.26
N LYS A 79 7.99 13.59 -0.97
CA LYS A 79 7.47 13.88 0.38
C LYS A 79 7.27 12.63 1.24
N GLY A 80 7.65 11.46 0.75
CA GLY A 80 7.61 10.22 1.52
C GLY A 80 6.33 9.39 1.34
N LEU A 81 5.60 9.55 0.25
CA LEU A 81 4.46 8.71 -0.10
C LEU A 81 4.86 7.73 -1.22
N SER A 82 4.76 6.42 -0.98
CA SER A 82 5.12 5.37 -1.94
C SER A 82 3.93 4.48 -2.29
N LEU A 83 4.02 3.81 -3.44
CA LEU A 83 3.02 2.85 -3.92
C LEU A 83 3.68 1.53 -4.31
N LEU A 84 3.13 0.43 -3.81
CA LEU A 84 3.31 -0.89 -4.37
C LEU A 84 2.08 -1.22 -5.22
N PRO A 85 2.17 -1.20 -6.55
CA PRO A 85 1.03 -1.47 -7.42
C PRO A 85 0.66 -2.96 -7.43
N GLN A 86 -0.56 -3.26 -7.89
CA GLN A 86 -1.03 -4.63 -8.07
C GLN A 86 -0.19 -5.38 -9.12
N GLU A 87 0.13 -4.72 -10.24
CA GLU A 87 0.93 -5.33 -11.29
C GLU A 87 2.44 -5.33 -10.94
N PRO A 88 3.18 -6.39 -11.33
CA PRO A 88 4.60 -6.47 -11.07
C PRO A 88 5.39 -5.30 -11.69
N SER A 89 6.17 -4.61 -10.85
CA SER A 89 6.93 -3.41 -11.23
C SER A 89 8.44 -3.63 -11.36
N VAL A 90 8.94 -4.86 -11.17
CA VAL A 90 10.38 -5.17 -11.24
C VAL A 90 10.93 -5.13 -12.66
N PHE A 91 12.17 -4.70 -12.80
CA PHE A 91 12.93 -4.83 -14.05
C PHE A 91 13.37 -6.28 -14.24
N ARG A 92 12.58 -7.05 -14.97
CA ARG A 92 12.68 -8.52 -15.09
C ARG A 92 14.06 -9.03 -15.57
N LYS A 93 14.76 -8.25 -16.41
CA LYS A 93 16.07 -8.62 -16.97
C LYS A 93 17.25 -8.26 -16.08
N LEU A 94 17.06 -7.36 -15.10
CA LEU A 94 18.06 -6.97 -14.13
C LEU A 94 18.16 -7.99 -13.00
N SER A 95 19.31 -8.01 -12.32
CA SER A 95 19.45 -8.75 -11.06
C SER A 95 18.61 -8.13 -9.95
N VAL A 96 18.44 -8.84 -8.84
CA VAL A 96 17.77 -8.31 -7.64
C VAL A 96 18.51 -7.06 -7.13
N GLU A 97 19.84 -7.11 -7.04
CA GLU A 97 20.68 -5.98 -6.63
C GLU A 97 20.57 -4.80 -7.61
N ASP A 98 20.63 -5.04 -8.93
CA ASP A 98 20.50 -3.97 -9.93
C ASP A 98 19.12 -3.32 -9.92
N ASN A 99 18.07 -4.06 -9.57
CA ASN A 99 16.73 -3.51 -9.34
C ASN A 99 16.70 -2.49 -8.19
N LEU A 100 17.50 -2.68 -7.14
CA LEU A 100 17.61 -1.72 -6.04
C LEU A 100 18.52 -0.56 -6.42
N LEU A 101 19.68 -0.84 -7.05
CA LEU A 101 20.62 0.18 -7.55
C LEU A 101 19.95 1.16 -8.50
N SER A 102 19.12 0.68 -9.42
CA SER A 102 18.43 1.53 -10.41
C SER A 102 17.53 2.61 -9.76
N ILE A 103 17.06 2.39 -8.55
CA ILE A 103 16.29 3.40 -7.80
C ILE A 103 17.24 4.44 -7.20
N LEU A 104 18.36 4.00 -6.62
CA LEU A 104 19.36 4.91 -6.03
C LEU A 104 19.97 5.85 -7.06
N GLU A 105 20.21 5.38 -8.29
CA GLU A 105 20.81 6.18 -9.37
C GLU A 105 19.96 7.37 -9.80
N VAL A 106 18.63 7.28 -9.68
CA VAL A 106 17.71 8.37 -10.04
C VAL A 106 17.34 9.27 -8.85
N MET A 107 17.80 8.92 -7.65
CA MET A 107 17.52 9.71 -6.45
C MET A 107 18.47 10.91 -6.33
N PRO A 108 18.03 12.03 -5.73
CA PRO A 108 18.92 13.13 -5.37
C PRO A 108 20.08 12.63 -4.49
N GLU A 109 21.29 13.17 -4.69
CA GLU A 109 22.48 12.77 -3.92
C GLU A 109 22.29 12.85 -2.39
N SER A 110 21.48 13.79 -1.92
CA SER A 110 21.14 13.94 -0.50
C SER A 110 20.43 12.70 0.09
N VAL A 111 19.69 11.96 -0.72
CA VAL A 111 18.99 10.73 -0.33
C VAL A 111 19.90 9.52 -0.56
N ALA A 112 20.65 9.50 -1.66
CA ALA A 112 21.55 8.41 -2.02
C ALA A 112 22.75 8.27 -1.06
N ARG A 113 23.23 9.38 -0.49
CA ARG A 113 24.39 9.40 0.44
C ARG A 113 24.06 8.95 1.87
N GLY A 114 22.78 8.84 2.24
CA GLY A 114 22.37 8.36 3.57
C GLY A 114 22.10 6.86 3.57
N ASP A 115 22.94 6.04 4.20
CA ASP A 115 22.71 4.59 4.47
C ASP A 115 22.14 3.77 3.27
N GLY A 116 22.49 4.13 2.04
CA GLY A 116 22.15 3.37 0.84
C GLY A 116 22.83 1.99 0.78
N ASP A 117 23.00 1.35 1.94
CA ASP A 117 23.54 -0.02 2.02
C ASP A 117 22.50 -1.01 1.48
N ILE A 118 22.60 -1.26 0.18
CA ILE A 118 21.79 -2.28 -0.51
C ILE A 118 21.92 -3.64 0.18
N GLY A 119 23.08 -3.98 0.74
CA GLY A 119 23.28 -5.20 1.49
C GLY A 119 22.39 -5.26 2.73
N LYS A 120 22.18 -4.14 3.42
CA LYS A 120 21.25 -4.06 4.55
C LYS A 120 19.81 -4.28 4.10
N VAL A 121 19.38 -3.64 3.00
CA VAL A 121 18.05 -3.84 2.43
C VAL A 121 17.85 -5.28 2.00
N LEU A 122 18.81 -5.88 1.28
CA LEU A 122 18.74 -7.27 0.86
C LEU A 122 18.57 -8.23 2.06
N ARG A 123 19.30 -8.01 3.15
CA ARG A 123 19.18 -8.80 4.40
C ARG A 123 17.79 -8.62 5.02
N GLU A 124 17.35 -7.37 5.16
CA GLU A 124 16.06 -7.04 5.77
C GLU A 124 14.87 -7.72 5.07
N PHE A 125 14.93 -7.81 3.74
CA PHE A 125 13.87 -8.43 2.93
C PHE A 125 14.13 -9.90 2.59
N GLY A 126 15.19 -10.52 3.17
CA GLY A 126 15.52 -11.93 2.92
C GLY A 126 15.91 -12.23 1.46
N LEU A 127 16.54 -11.26 0.78
CA LEU A 127 16.93 -11.33 -0.63
C LEU A 127 18.44 -11.47 -0.84
N GLU A 128 19.24 -11.53 0.23
CA GLU A 128 20.72 -11.53 0.15
C GLU A 128 21.26 -12.65 -0.74
N ARG A 129 20.73 -13.87 -0.57
CA ARG A 129 21.16 -15.04 -1.37
C ARG A 129 20.74 -14.94 -2.84
N LEU A 130 19.81 -14.07 -3.17
CA LEU A 130 19.26 -13.86 -4.50
C LEU A 130 19.82 -12.61 -5.19
N ALA A 131 20.75 -11.88 -4.55
CA ALA A 131 21.24 -10.57 -5.01
C ALA A 131 21.65 -10.58 -6.49
N LYS A 132 22.33 -11.62 -6.95
CA LYS A 132 22.81 -11.78 -8.33
C LYS A 132 21.82 -12.53 -9.25
N ALA A 133 20.71 -13.04 -8.72
CA ALA A 133 19.68 -13.72 -9.53
C ALA A 133 18.90 -12.68 -10.36
N LYS A 134 18.51 -13.06 -11.58
CA LYS A 134 17.64 -12.20 -12.41
C LYS A 134 16.23 -12.17 -11.84
N ALA A 135 15.59 -10.99 -11.80
CA ALA A 135 14.25 -10.82 -11.23
C ALA A 135 13.17 -11.69 -11.95
N CYS A 136 13.39 -12.09 -13.21
CA CYS A 136 12.48 -12.99 -13.91
C CYS A 136 12.50 -14.44 -13.38
N THR A 137 13.51 -14.84 -12.60
CA THR A 137 13.62 -16.19 -12.03
C THR A 137 13.02 -16.29 -10.62
N LEU A 138 12.60 -15.19 -10.03
CA LEU A 138 12.05 -15.15 -8.69
C LEU A 138 10.65 -15.76 -8.63
N SER A 139 10.36 -16.46 -7.53
CA SER A 139 9.00 -16.84 -7.15
C SER A 139 8.11 -15.61 -6.94
N GLY A 140 6.79 -15.79 -6.86
CA GLY A 140 5.85 -14.72 -6.60
C GLY A 140 6.16 -13.96 -5.31
N GLY A 141 6.40 -14.67 -4.21
CA GLY A 141 6.75 -14.10 -2.92
C GLY A 141 8.09 -13.36 -2.90
N GLU A 142 9.14 -13.94 -3.52
CA GLU A 142 10.45 -13.29 -3.64
C GLU A 142 10.37 -12.01 -4.45
N ARG A 143 9.62 -12.03 -5.56
CA ARG A 143 9.38 -10.85 -6.38
C ARG A 143 8.64 -9.76 -5.60
N ARG A 144 7.61 -10.13 -4.82
CA ARG A 144 6.86 -9.16 -4.00
C ARG A 144 7.74 -8.53 -2.92
N ARG A 145 8.62 -9.31 -2.30
CA ARG A 145 9.63 -8.78 -1.37
C ARG A 145 10.59 -7.80 -2.05
N LEU A 146 11.04 -8.09 -3.27
CA LEU A 146 11.88 -7.18 -4.05
C LEU A 146 11.14 -5.87 -4.39
N GLU A 147 9.87 -5.92 -4.74
CA GLU A 147 9.06 -4.74 -5.04
C GLU A 147 8.92 -3.82 -3.82
N ILE A 148 8.66 -4.40 -2.63
CA ILE A 148 8.63 -3.63 -1.39
C ILE A 148 10.02 -3.08 -1.06
N ALA A 149 11.07 -3.88 -1.17
CA ALA A 149 12.44 -3.44 -0.95
C ALA A 149 12.81 -2.24 -1.84
N ARG A 150 12.40 -2.24 -3.12
CA ARG A 150 12.56 -1.10 -4.03
C ARG A 150 11.83 0.15 -3.54
N ALA A 151 10.57 -0.01 -3.11
CA ALA A 151 9.80 1.10 -2.55
C ALA A 151 10.46 1.67 -1.29
N MET A 152 11.12 0.84 -0.49
CA MET A 152 11.80 1.24 0.73
C MET A 152 13.12 2.00 0.52
N ILE A 153 13.75 1.91 -0.65
CA ILE A 153 14.94 2.69 -1.00
C ILE A 153 14.68 4.20 -0.86
N THR A 154 13.47 4.65 -1.20
CA THR A 154 13.07 6.06 -1.10
C THR A 154 12.77 6.52 0.33
N ARG A 155 12.82 5.61 1.32
CA ARG A 155 12.51 5.85 2.75
C ARG A 155 11.16 6.55 2.95
N PRO A 156 10.08 5.97 2.45
CA PRO A 156 8.77 6.59 2.57
C PRO A 156 8.30 6.63 4.03
N GLU A 157 7.51 7.64 4.37
CA GLU A 157 6.81 7.69 5.65
C GLU A 157 5.48 6.94 5.60
N HIS A 158 4.88 6.86 4.39
CA HIS A 158 3.67 6.09 4.13
C HIS A 158 3.82 5.26 2.85
N ILE A 159 3.27 4.05 2.87
CA ILE A 159 3.21 3.19 1.70
C ILE A 159 1.79 2.66 1.46
N LEU A 160 1.33 2.78 0.22
CA LEU A 160 0.10 2.18 -0.26
C LEU A 160 0.43 0.83 -0.88
N LEU A 161 -0.22 -0.24 -0.42
CA LEU A 161 -0.02 -1.61 -0.89
C LEU A 161 -1.30 -2.07 -1.61
N ASP A 162 -1.28 -2.07 -2.95
CA ASP A 162 -2.42 -2.50 -3.75
C ASP A 162 -2.33 -4.00 -4.03
N GLU A 163 -3.20 -4.78 -3.40
CA GLU A 163 -3.29 -6.24 -3.47
C GLU A 163 -1.95 -6.97 -3.26
N PRO A 164 -1.25 -6.74 -2.12
CA PRO A 164 0.07 -7.32 -1.89
C PRO A 164 0.09 -8.85 -1.82
N PHE A 165 -1.03 -9.49 -1.48
CA PHE A 165 -1.11 -10.95 -1.30
C PHE A 165 -1.60 -11.69 -2.55
N THR A 166 -2.02 -10.98 -3.58
CA THR A 166 -2.58 -11.58 -4.80
C THR A 166 -1.51 -12.36 -5.57
N GLY A 167 -1.82 -13.62 -5.90
CA GLY A 167 -0.97 -14.48 -6.75
C GLY A 167 0.28 -15.02 -6.07
N ILE A 168 0.35 -15.03 -4.74
CA ILE A 168 1.43 -15.65 -3.97
C ILE A 168 0.91 -16.80 -3.10
N ASP A 169 1.80 -17.72 -2.74
CA ASP A 169 1.44 -18.89 -1.93
C ASP A 169 1.23 -18.54 -0.45
N PRO A 170 0.50 -19.38 0.32
CA PRO A 170 0.16 -19.09 1.71
C PRO A 170 1.37 -18.88 2.64
N LEU A 171 2.49 -19.56 2.38
CA LEU A 171 3.70 -19.41 3.19
C LEU A 171 4.36 -18.05 2.93
N ALA A 172 4.43 -17.64 1.66
CA ALA A 172 4.94 -16.34 1.26
C ALA A 172 4.04 -15.18 1.77
N ILE A 173 2.71 -15.38 1.89
CA ILE A 173 1.81 -14.42 2.54
C ILE A 173 2.23 -14.19 4.00
N GLN A 174 2.50 -15.25 4.77
CA GLN A 174 2.93 -15.10 6.16
C GLN A 174 4.24 -14.32 6.30
N ASP A 175 5.21 -14.58 5.43
CA ASP A 175 6.48 -13.84 5.44
C ASP A 175 6.27 -12.37 5.05
N LEU A 176 5.40 -12.09 4.10
CA LEU A 176 5.05 -10.73 3.72
C LEU A 176 4.32 -9.98 4.84
N GLN A 177 3.41 -10.66 5.56
CA GLN A 177 2.76 -10.10 6.75
C GLN A 177 3.77 -9.70 7.81
N LYS A 178 4.80 -10.53 8.09
CA LYS A 178 5.89 -10.18 9.02
C LYS A 178 6.66 -8.92 8.57
N ILE A 179 6.94 -8.82 7.28
CA ILE A 179 7.60 -7.62 6.72
C ILE A 179 6.73 -6.39 6.93
N ILE A 180 5.43 -6.43 6.59
CA ILE A 180 4.48 -5.33 6.76
C ILE A 180 4.43 -4.87 8.23
N LEU A 181 4.31 -5.81 9.16
CA LEU A 181 4.32 -5.52 10.59
C LEU A 181 5.65 -4.92 11.06
N SER A 182 6.78 -5.41 10.56
CA SER A 182 8.10 -4.82 10.84
C SER A 182 8.22 -3.37 10.34
N LEU A 183 7.64 -3.05 9.18
CA LEU A 183 7.60 -1.69 8.65
C LEU A 183 6.72 -0.78 9.52
N ARG A 184 5.56 -1.26 9.96
CA ARG A 184 4.71 -0.57 10.93
C ARG A 184 5.47 -0.27 12.23
N ASP A 185 6.14 -1.26 12.78
CA ASP A 185 6.89 -1.15 14.05
C ASP A 185 8.07 -0.17 13.95
N LYS A 186 8.56 0.09 12.74
CA LYS A 186 9.52 1.16 12.43
C LYS A 186 8.88 2.55 12.29
N GLY A 187 7.58 2.66 12.51
CA GLY A 187 6.84 3.92 12.49
C GLY A 187 6.25 4.30 11.12
N MET A 188 6.26 3.39 10.14
CA MET A 188 5.67 3.65 8.82
C MET A 188 4.15 3.51 8.86
N GLY A 189 3.43 4.41 8.19
CA GLY A 189 2.00 4.27 7.93
C GLY A 189 1.75 3.42 6.69
N LEU A 190 0.86 2.43 6.78
CA LEU A 190 0.56 1.52 5.68
C LEU A 190 -0.93 1.52 5.35
N LEU A 191 -1.29 1.72 4.09
CA LEU A 191 -2.65 1.54 3.59
C LEU A 191 -2.67 0.34 2.66
N ILE A 192 -3.51 -0.66 2.98
CA ILE A 192 -3.54 -1.94 2.26
C ILE A 192 -4.93 -2.19 1.69
N THR A 193 -5.00 -2.59 0.43
CA THR A 193 -6.19 -3.24 -0.13
C THR A 193 -5.84 -4.64 -0.63
N ASP A 194 -6.73 -5.60 -0.41
CA ASP A 194 -6.54 -6.97 -0.93
C ASP A 194 -7.89 -7.70 -1.02
N HIS A 195 -7.92 -8.73 -1.86
CA HIS A 195 -9.05 -9.66 -1.95
C HIS A 195 -9.01 -10.72 -0.84
N SER A 196 -7.82 -10.99 -0.31
CA SER A 196 -7.59 -11.90 0.81
C SER A 196 -7.95 -11.24 2.14
N VAL A 197 -9.24 -10.97 2.35
CA VAL A 197 -9.76 -10.19 3.48
C VAL A 197 -9.26 -10.70 4.82
N ARG A 198 -9.31 -12.03 5.03
CA ARG A 198 -8.87 -12.66 6.28
C ARG A 198 -7.39 -12.36 6.54
N GLU A 199 -6.54 -12.49 5.52
CA GLU A 199 -5.10 -12.27 5.66
C GLU A 199 -4.78 -10.78 5.91
N THR A 200 -5.55 -9.88 5.30
CA THR A 200 -5.41 -8.45 5.53
C THR A 200 -5.86 -8.04 6.94
N LEU A 201 -7.04 -8.50 7.37
CA LEU A 201 -7.57 -8.18 8.70
C LEU A 201 -6.69 -8.70 9.85
N LYS A 202 -5.90 -9.77 9.65
CA LYS A 202 -4.95 -10.28 10.66
C LYS A 202 -3.84 -9.28 11.01
N ILE A 203 -3.49 -8.39 10.09
CA ILE A 203 -2.36 -7.47 10.25
C ILE A 203 -2.77 -6.01 10.32
N THR A 204 -4.05 -5.69 10.13
CA THR A 204 -4.53 -4.30 10.21
C THR A 204 -4.91 -3.93 11.63
N ASP A 205 -4.58 -2.69 12.02
CA ASP A 205 -5.03 -2.11 13.29
C ASP A 205 -6.50 -1.68 13.21
N ARG A 206 -6.90 -1.16 12.04
CA ARG A 206 -8.29 -0.85 11.67
C ARG A 206 -8.49 -0.94 10.17
N ALA A 207 -9.73 -0.97 9.73
CA ALA A 207 -10.04 -0.97 8.31
C ALA A 207 -11.31 -0.18 7.99
N TYR A 208 -11.39 0.25 6.73
CA TYR A 208 -12.56 0.82 6.09
C TYR A 208 -13.16 -0.22 5.15
N ILE A 209 -14.45 -0.39 5.21
CA ILE A 209 -15.20 -1.19 4.23
C ILE A 209 -15.83 -0.22 3.25
N ILE A 210 -15.42 -0.32 1.99
CA ILE A 210 -15.98 0.48 0.89
C ILE A 210 -16.92 -0.37 0.05
N ASP A 211 -18.11 0.12 -0.22
CA ASP A 211 -19.06 -0.47 -1.16
C ASP A 211 -19.66 0.62 -2.04
N LYS A 212 -19.82 0.32 -3.34
CA LYS A 212 -20.40 1.24 -4.34
C LYS A 212 -19.87 2.67 -4.29
N GLY A 213 -18.56 2.81 -4.01
CA GLY A 213 -17.88 4.10 -3.96
C GLY A 213 -18.00 4.86 -2.65
N GLN A 214 -18.63 4.33 -1.62
CA GLN A 214 -18.80 4.99 -0.31
C GLN A 214 -18.25 4.12 0.83
N ILE A 215 -17.81 4.77 1.91
CA ILE A 215 -17.43 4.03 3.12
C ILE A 215 -18.70 3.54 3.82
N LEU A 216 -18.88 2.22 3.83
CA LEU A 216 -19.97 1.56 4.50
C LEU A 216 -19.75 1.55 6.02
N LYS A 217 -18.54 1.18 6.45
CA LYS A 217 -18.17 1.09 7.87
C LYS A 217 -16.66 1.22 8.05
N GLN A 218 -16.25 1.70 9.22
CA GLN A 218 -14.88 1.67 9.70
C GLN A 218 -14.82 1.13 11.12
N GLY A 219 -13.68 0.53 11.48
CA GLY A 219 -13.47 0.00 12.84
C GLY A 219 -12.29 -0.96 12.90
N THR A 220 -12.08 -1.53 14.07
CA THR A 220 -11.12 -2.62 14.27
C THR A 220 -11.57 -3.88 13.53
N PRO A 221 -10.65 -4.81 13.19
CA PRO A 221 -11.01 -6.09 12.59
C PRO A 221 -12.14 -6.81 13.30
N ARG A 222 -12.11 -6.81 14.64
CA ARG A 222 -13.13 -7.45 15.47
C ARG A 222 -14.51 -6.79 15.31
N GLU A 223 -14.57 -5.46 15.32
CA GLU A 223 -15.83 -4.72 15.15
C GLU A 223 -16.43 -4.94 13.76
N LEU A 224 -15.59 -4.98 12.73
CA LEU A 224 -16.03 -5.20 11.35
C LEU A 224 -16.59 -6.61 11.15
N VAL A 225 -15.94 -7.63 11.70
CA VAL A 225 -16.38 -9.03 11.59
C VAL A 225 -17.70 -9.26 12.35
N LEU A 226 -17.94 -8.54 13.43
CA LEU A 226 -19.19 -8.63 14.21
C LEU A 226 -20.35 -7.80 13.61
N SER A 227 -20.06 -6.95 12.63
CA SER A 227 -21.07 -6.09 12.01
C SER A 227 -21.97 -6.87 11.05
N GLU A 228 -23.27 -6.94 11.35
CA GLU A 228 -24.25 -7.56 10.43
C GLU A 228 -24.25 -6.92 9.04
N GLU A 229 -24.13 -5.61 8.97
CA GLU A 229 -24.11 -4.86 7.72
C GLU A 229 -22.92 -5.26 6.84
N VAL A 230 -21.72 -5.35 7.44
CA VAL A 230 -20.48 -5.77 6.75
C VAL A 230 -20.55 -7.24 6.34
N ARG A 231 -21.10 -8.11 7.19
CA ARG A 231 -21.30 -9.53 6.87
C ARG A 231 -22.24 -9.71 5.69
N LYS A 232 -23.38 -9.05 5.69
CA LYS A 232 -24.38 -9.15 4.61
C LYS A 232 -23.88 -8.58 3.28
N SER A 233 -23.12 -7.48 3.32
CA SER A 233 -22.68 -6.79 2.08
C SER A 233 -21.37 -7.33 1.52
N TYR A 234 -20.46 -7.88 2.34
CA TYR A 234 -19.10 -8.17 1.90
C TYR A 234 -18.47 -9.46 2.43
N LEU A 235 -18.53 -9.74 3.76
CA LEU A 235 -17.79 -10.86 4.35
C LEU A 235 -18.47 -12.21 4.18
N GLY A 236 -19.81 -12.24 4.13
CA GLY A 236 -20.62 -13.44 4.25
C GLY A 236 -20.93 -13.78 5.72
N GLU A 237 -22.02 -14.52 5.94
CA GLU A 237 -22.53 -14.80 7.30
C GLU A 237 -21.60 -15.71 8.11
N ASP A 238 -20.89 -16.64 7.46
CA ASP A 238 -20.00 -17.62 8.08
C ASP A 238 -18.55 -17.14 8.23
N PHE A 239 -18.25 -15.87 7.95
CA PHE A 239 -16.89 -15.35 8.02
C PHE A 239 -16.39 -15.30 9.47
N SER A 240 -15.15 -15.82 9.67
CA SER A 240 -14.39 -15.75 10.94
C SER A 240 -12.92 -15.41 10.67
N LEU A 241 -12.26 -14.72 11.59
CA LEU A 241 -10.81 -14.42 11.56
C LEU A 241 -9.97 -15.61 12.01
#